data_fe4ff79cd87eaa4019bb69dc8bfdee00
#
_entry.id   fe4ff79cd87eaa4019bb69dc8bfdee00
#
_cell.length_a   1.000
_cell.length_b   1.000
_cell.length_c   1.000
_cell.angle_alpha   90.00
_cell.angle_beta   90.00
_cell.angle_gamma   90.00
#
_symmetry.space_group_name_H-M   'P 1'
#
loop_
_entity.id
_entity.type
_entity.pdbx_description
1 polymer ?
#
loop_
_entity_poly.entity_id
_entity_poly.type
_entity_poly.pdbx_seq_one_letter_code
_entity_poly.pdbx_strand_id
1 'polypeptide(L)'
;MTESAAAWRELLDTLRELDTSFLEGPRAVTDDRQIADGYRMLATGLGVALDCYLFPEPGRPQFVAVNTPTRHDRRWGGDNTDAYYHMCPIDPERKYRVFGNKGDSVYLSLTAYNEPSPGAWSNKVVAIIRDTDIEFDADGNF
;
A
#
# COMPACT_ATOMS: atom_id res chain seq x y z
N MET A 1 -21.53 0.82 -22.70
CA MET A 1 -21.14 0.70 -21.28
C MET A 1 -20.00 1.68 -21.06
N THR A 2 -20.04 2.49 -20.01
CA THR A 2 -18.96 3.44 -19.71
C THR A 2 -17.74 2.69 -19.16
N GLU A 3 -16.57 3.28 -19.32
CA GLU A 3 -15.30 2.73 -18.83
C GLU A 3 -15.35 2.47 -17.31
N SER A 4 -15.84 3.45 -16.54
CA SER A 4 -15.98 3.30 -15.08
C SER A 4 -16.92 2.15 -14.69
N ALA A 5 -18.00 1.91 -15.45
CA ALA A 5 -18.90 0.81 -15.17
C ALA A 5 -18.29 -0.55 -15.54
N ALA A 6 -17.37 -0.58 -16.52
CA ALA A 6 -16.61 -1.77 -16.86
C ALA A 6 -15.60 -2.09 -15.76
N ALA A 7 -14.79 -1.10 -15.35
CA ALA A 7 -13.81 -1.24 -14.27
C ALA A 7 -14.46 -1.68 -12.93
N TRP A 8 -15.63 -1.12 -12.61
CA TRP A 8 -16.37 -1.54 -11.40
C TRP A 8 -16.79 -3.01 -11.45
N ARG A 9 -17.24 -3.50 -12.61
CA ARG A 9 -17.62 -4.91 -12.76
C ARG A 9 -16.41 -5.82 -12.70
N GLU A 10 -15.30 -5.43 -13.32
CA GLU A 10 -14.04 -6.16 -13.24
C GLU A 10 -13.57 -6.32 -11.79
N LEU A 11 -13.64 -5.25 -10.97
CA LEU A 11 -13.35 -5.34 -9.55
C LEU A 11 -14.25 -6.36 -8.84
N LEU A 12 -15.56 -6.32 -9.10
CA LEU A 12 -16.51 -7.26 -8.48
C LEU A 12 -16.24 -8.71 -8.91
N ASP A 13 -15.89 -8.93 -10.16
CA ASP A 13 -15.57 -10.25 -10.69
C ASP A 13 -14.25 -10.76 -10.11
N THR A 14 -13.24 -9.91 -9.96
CA THR A 14 -11.98 -10.23 -9.27
C THR A 14 -12.22 -10.62 -7.80
N LEU A 15 -13.08 -9.89 -7.09
CA LEU A 15 -13.42 -10.23 -5.70
C LEU A 15 -14.14 -11.58 -5.59
N ARG A 16 -15.02 -11.91 -6.55
CA ARG A 16 -15.66 -13.23 -6.60
C ARG A 16 -14.67 -14.34 -6.89
N GLU A 17 -13.74 -14.12 -7.81
CA GLU A 17 -12.70 -15.09 -8.13
C GLU A 17 -11.81 -15.35 -6.91
N LEU A 18 -11.43 -14.32 -6.18
CA LEU A 18 -10.66 -14.44 -4.93
C LEU A 18 -11.43 -15.24 -3.87
N ASP A 19 -12.73 -14.99 -3.71
CA ASP A 19 -13.60 -15.75 -2.81
C ASP A 19 -13.62 -17.24 -3.19
N THR A 20 -13.89 -17.53 -4.44
CA THR A 20 -13.94 -18.91 -4.95
C THR A 20 -12.60 -19.63 -4.80
N SER A 21 -11.49 -18.97 -5.18
CA SER A 21 -10.14 -19.55 -5.09
C SER A 21 -9.66 -19.74 -3.65
N PHE A 22 -10.19 -18.97 -2.73
CA PHE A 22 -9.89 -19.09 -1.31
C PHE A 22 -10.64 -20.26 -0.64
N LEU A 23 -11.90 -20.49 -1.01
CA LEU A 23 -12.75 -21.54 -0.46
C LEU A 23 -12.65 -22.86 -1.21
N GLU A 24 -12.23 -22.85 -2.44
CA GLU A 24 -12.16 -24.01 -3.34
C GLU A 24 -10.73 -24.27 -3.81
N GLY A 25 -10.53 -25.45 -4.37
CA GLY A 25 -9.23 -25.83 -4.94
C GLY A 25 -8.29 -26.50 -3.95
N PRO A 26 -7.00 -26.71 -4.32
CA PRO A 26 -6.05 -27.52 -3.54
C PRO A 26 -5.61 -26.90 -2.21
N ARG A 27 -5.90 -25.63 -2.02
CA ARG A 27 -5.62 -24.88 -0.78
C ARG A 27 -6.90 -24.46 -0.06
N ALA A 28 -8.03 -25.07 -0.41
CA ALA A 28 -9.32 -24.74 0.18
C ALA A 28 -9.25 -24.76 1.72
N VAL A 29 -9.71 -23.68 2.33
CA VAL A 29 -9.80 -23.54 3.76
C VAL A 29 -11.20 -23.96 4.20
N THR A 30 -11.29 -24.86 5.18
CA THR A 30 -12.56 -25.42 5.66
C THR A 30 -12.88 -25.05 7.08
N ASP A 31 -11.92 -24.53 7.83
CA ASP A 31 -12.11 -24.05 9.20
C ASP A 31 -12.71 -22.66 9.20
N ASP A 32 -13.83 -22.46 9.88
CA ASP A 32 -14.60 -21.22 9.90
C ASP A 32 -13.78 -20.01 10.42
N ARG A 33 -12.89 -20.22 11.38
CA ARG A 33 -12.00 -19.16 11.88
C ARG A 33 -11.00 -18.73 10.82
N GLN A 34 -10.41 -19.68 10.11
CA GLN A 34 -9.46 -19.40 9.04
C GLN A 34 -10.16 -18.70 7.86
N ILE A 35 -11.39 -19.10 7.56
CA ILE A 35 -12.22 -18.42 6.55
C ILE A 35 -12.46 -16.95 6.96
N ALA A 36 -12.89 -16.71 8.20
CA ALA A 36 -13.12 -15.37 8.70
C ALA A 36 -11.85 -14.49 8.69
N ASP A 37 -10.70 -15.07 9.06
CA ASP A 37 -9.41 -14.37 9.02
C ASP A 37 -8.97 -14.06 7.58
N GLY A 38 -9.24 -14.97 6.64
CA GLY A 38 -9.00 -14.74 5.21
C GLY A 38 -9.84 -13.58 4.66
N TYR A 39 -11.13 -13.55 4.95
CA TYR A 39 -11.98 -12.43 4.53
C TYR A 39 -11.55 -11.10 5.17
N ARG A 40 -11.10 -11.11 6.42
CA ARG A 40 -10.52 -9.92 7.05
C ARG A 40 -9.28 -9.45 6.31
N MET A 41 -8.39 -10.36 5.92
CA MET A 41 -7.19 -10.03 5.14
C MET A 41 -7.56 -9.46 3.78
N LEU A 42 -8.50 -10.06 3.04
CA LEU A 42 -8.99 -9.54 1.76
C LEU A 42 -9.58 -8.14 1.90
N ALA A 43 -10.43 -7.92 2.91
CA ALA A 43 -11.02 -6.61 3.19
C ALA A 43 -9.96 -5.55 3.55
N THR A 44 -8.94 -5.94 4.31
CA THR A 44 -7.81 -5.06 4.66
C THR A 44 -6.99 -4.71 3.41
N GLY A 45 -6.68 -5.70 2.58
CA GLY A 45 -5.97 -5.49 1.31
C GLY A 45 -6.74 -4.57 0.37
N LEU A 46 -8.06 -4.77 0.24
CA LEU A 46 -8.93 -3.88 -0.52
C LEU A 46 -8.89 -2.44 0.02
N GLY A 47 -8.98 -2.25 1.33
CA GLY A 47 -8.90 -0.93 1.96
C GLY A 47 -7.58 -0.22 1.64
N VAL A 48 -6.46 -0.93 1.72
CA VAL A 48 -5.14 -0.39 1.32
C VAL A 48 -5.10 -0.05 -0.17
N ALA A 49 -5.64 -0.91 -1.03
CA ALA A 49 -5.68 -0.66 -2.47
C ALA A 49 -6.50 0.58 -2.83
N LEU A 50 -7.65 0.78 -2.17
CA LEU A 50 -8.47 1.99 -2.36
C LEU A 50 -7.71 3.25 -1.94
N ASP A 51 -7.02 3.21 -0.79
CA ASP A 51 -6.21 4.32 -0.30
C ASP A 51 -4.99 4.61 -1.19
N CYS A 52 -4.47 3.63 -1.91
CA CYS A 52 -3.31 3.79 -2.78
C CYS A 52 -3.66 4.19 -4.21
N TYR A 53 -4.80 3.73 -4.74
CA TYR A 53 -5.10 3.83 -6.16
C TYR A 53 -6.39 4.57 -6.52
N LEU A 54 -7.39 4.57 -5.62
CA LEU A 54 -8.66 5.23 -5.92
C LEU A 54 -8.74 6.65 -5.37
N PHE A 55 -8.27 6.86 -4.14
CA PHE A 55 -8.43 8.15 -3.46
C PHE A 55 -7.24 9.12 -3.58
N PRO A 56 -6.03 8.73 -4.03
CA PRO A 56 -4.92 9.65 -4.07
C PRO A 56 -5.08 10.75 -5.10
N GLU A 57 -4.59 11.93 -4.74
CA GLU A 57 -4.47 13.06 -5.66
C GLU A 57 -2.99 13.41 -5.84
N PRO A 58 -2.32 13.00 -6.93
CA PRO A 58 -0.90 13.34 -7.16
C PRO A 58 -0.60 14.83 -7.14
N GLY A 59 -1.61 15.68 -7.36
CA GLY A 59 -1.51 17.14 -7.21
C GLY A 59 -1.47 17.63 -5.78
N ARG A 60 -1.93 16.81 -4.83
CA ARG A 60 -1.93 17.05 -3.38
C ARG A 60 -1.54 15.78 -2.62
N PRO A 61 -0.33 15.27 -2.84
CA PRO A 61 0.07 13.99 -2.35
C PRO A 61 0.08 13.96 -0.82
N GLN A 62 -0.42 12.85 -0.26
CA GLN A 62 -0.38 12.57 1.18
C GLN A 62 0.08 11.15 1.39
N PHE A 63 0.94 10.94 2.37
CA PHE A 63 1.35 9.60 2.76
C PHE A 63 0.20 8.88 3.47
N VAL A 64 -0.13 7.69 2.98
CA VAL A 64 -1.06 6.77 3.63
C VAL A 64 -0.31 5.59 4.22
N ALA A 65 -0.71 5.15 5.40
CA ALA A 65 -0.14 3.97 6.02
C ALA A 65 -0.61 2.73 5.25
N VAL A 66 0.32 1.97 4.69
CA VAL A 66 0.01 0.75 3.95
C VAL A 66 0.31 -0.51 4.74
N ASN A 67 1.32 -0.49 5.60
CA ASN A 67 1.60 -1.54 6.55
C ASN A 67 2.17 -0.93 7.84
N THR A 68 1.62 -1.32 8.98
CA THR A 68 2.06 -0.80 10.27
C THR A 68 1.69 -1.77 11.40
N PRO A 69 2.59 -2.01 12.35
CA PRO A 69 2.35 -2.93 13.46
C PRO A 69 1.26 -2.46 14.42
N THR A 70 0.93 -1.17 14.43
CA THR A 70 -0.02 -0.58 15.39
C THR A 70 -1.48 -0.57 14.92
N ARG A 71 -1.74 -0.90 13.65
CA ARG A 71 -3.08 -0.83 13.07
C ARG A 71 -3.52 -2.18 12.51
N HIS A 72 -4.62 -2.71 12.99
CA HIS A 72 -5.18 -3.98 12.51
C HIS A 72 -5.66 -3.91 11.06
N ASP A 73 -6.15 -2.76 10.63
CA ASP A 73 -6.62 -2.50 9.27
C ASP A 73 -5.49 -2.19 8.27
N ARG A 74 -4.25 -2.43 8.67
CA ARG A 74 -3.04 -2.28 7.85
C ARG A 74 -2.12 -3.49 7.93
N ARG A 75 -2.69 -4.65 8.22
CA ARG A 75 -2.00 -5.95 8.26
C ARG A 75 -2.64 -6.88 7.23
N TRP A 76 -2.10 -6.88 6.03
CA TRP A 76 -2.68 -7.60 4.89
C TRP A 76 -1.72 -8.62 4.26
N GLY A 77 -0.57 -8.84 4.85
CA GLY A 77 0.43 -9.82 4.43
C GLY A 77 1.84 -9.23 4.40
N GLY A 78 2.85 -10.07 4.66
CA GLY A 78 4.23 -9.62 4.74
C GLY A 78 4.48 -8.61 5.87
N ASP A 79 3.70 -8.69 6.94
CA ASP A 79 3.74 -7.73 8.03
C ASP A 79 5.11 -7.69 8.69
N ASN A 80 5.59 -6.48 8.99
CA ASN A 80 6.80 -6.25 9.74
C ASN A 80 6.44 -5.67 11.11
N THR A 81 7.04 -6.19 12.15
CA THR A 81 6.79 -5.73 13.53
C THR A 81 7.58 -4.48 13.90
N ASP A 82 8.59 -4.14 13.12
CA ASP A 82 9.61 -3.13 13.45
C ASP A 82 9.56 -1.92 12.53
N ALA A 83 8.73 -1.93 11.50
CA ALA A 83 8.70 -0.87 10.50
C ALA A 83 7.29 -0.37 10.19
N TYR A 84 7.22 0.92 9.91
CA TYR A 84 6.03 1.60 9.42
C TYR A 84 6.22 1.90 7.93
N TYR A 85 5.31 1.40 7.11
CA TYR A 85 5.34 1.66 5.68
C TYR A 85 4.23 2.63 5.31
N HIS A 86 4.63 3.69 4.67
CA HIS A 86 3.72 4.68 4.11
C HIS A 86 3.95 4.78 2.61
N MET A 87 2.89 4.96 1.86
CA MET A 87 2.94 5.12 0.42
C MET A 87 2.26 6.43 0.02
N CYS A 88 2.78 7.03 -1.03
CA CYS A 88 2.22 8.23 -1.64
C CYS A 88 2.40 8.12 -3.16
N PRO A 89 1.33 8.00 -3.94
CA PRO A 89 1.42 8.07 -5.40
C PRO A 89 1.87 9.46 -5.85
N ILE A 90 2.78 9.48 -6.81
CA ILE A 90 3.36 10.69 -7.37
C ILE A 90 3.25 10.70 -8.89
N ASP A 91 3.18 11.89 -9.48
CA ASP A 91 3.22 12.13 -10.91
C ASP A 91 4.69 12.39 -11.32
N PRO A 92 5.27 11.61 -12.24
CA PRO A 92 6.67 11.75 -12.65
C PRO A 92 6.99 13.11 -13.30
N GLU A 93 5.98 13.82 -13.80
CA GLU A 93 6.15 15.15 -14.40
C GLU A 93 6.22 16.28 -13.36
N ARG A 94 6.06 15.97 -12.07
CA ARG A 94 6.04 16.93 -10.98
C ARG A 94 7.29 16.86 -10.10
N LYS A 95 7.58 17.97 -9.44
CA LYS A 95 8.57 18.02 -8.36
C LYS A 95 7.84 18.04 -7.02
N TYR A 96 8.34 17.25 -6.09
CA TYR A 96 7.78 17.15 -4.74
C TYR A 96 8.79 17.56 -3.70
N ARG A 97 8.31 18.13 -2.63
CA ARG A 97 9.05 18.34 -1.41
C ARG A 97 8.50 17.41 -0.34
N VAL A 98 9.37 16.60 0.23
CA VAL A 98 9.06 15.78 1.39
C VAL A 98 9.66 16.46 2.62
N PHE A 99 8.88 16.53 3.67
CA PHE A 99 9.31 17.08 4.94
C PHE A 99 8.62 16.34 6.09
N GLY A 100 9.23 16.33 7.25
CA GLY A 100 8.70 15.62 8.40
C GLY A 100 9.63 15.68 9.60
N ASN A 101 9.36 14.82 10.56
CA ASN A 101 10.21 14.61 11.71
C ASN A 101 10.46 13.11 11.87
N LYS A 102 11.72 12.72 12.05
CA LYS A 102 12.07 11.30 12.17
C LYS A 102 11.67 10.68 13.52
N GLY A 103 11.37 11.51 14.52
CA GLY A 103 11.08 11.05 15.87
C GLY A 103 12.23 10.23 16.44
N ASP A 104 11.88 9.10 17.03
CA ASP A 104 12.81 8.10 17.58
C ASP A 104 13.19 6.99 16.60
N SER A 105 12.82 7.12 15.33
CA SER A 105 13.16 6.14 14.31
C SER A 105 14.68 6.02 14.15
N VAL A 106 15.17 4.79 14.19
CA VAL A 106 16.59 4.47 13.98
C VAL A 106 16.98 4.44 12.51
N TYR A 107 15.98 4.36 11.63
CA TYR A 107 16.16 4.33 10.18
C TYR A 107 14.98 5.01 9.49
N LEU A 108 15.27 5.80 8.47
CA LEU A 108 14.30 6.40 7.56
C LEU A 108 14.78 6.22 6.13
N SER A 109 13.89 5.81 5.24
CA SER A 109 14.14 5.83 3.80
C SER A 109 12.94 6.28 3.01
N LEU A 110 13.20 6.97 1.92
CA LEU A 110 12.25 7.33 0.89
C LEU A 110 12.65 6.59 -0.38
N THR A 111 11.80 5.67 -0.83
CA THR A 111 12.07 4.84 -1.99
C THR A 111 11.04 5.13 -3.07
N ALA A 112 11.50 5.56 -4.23
CA ALA A 112 10.67 5.72 -5.41
C ALA A 112 10.66 4.43 -6.23
N TYR A 113 9.47 3.95 -6.52
CA TYR A 113 9.23 2.79 -7.38
C TYR A 113 8.59 3.23 -8.68
N ASN A 114 8.83 2.48 -9.74
CA ASN A 114 8.06 2.66 -10.96
C ASN A 114 6.72 1.91 -10.87
N GLU A 115 5.79 2.35 -11.69
CA GLU A 115 4.55 1.65 -12.00
C GLU A 115 4.54 1.43 -13.52
N PRO A 116 4.87 0.23 -14.01
CA PRO A 116 5.04 0.00 -15.45
C PRO A 116 3.75 0.16 -16.28
N SER A 117 2.61 0.02 -15.65
CA SER A 117 1.27 0.38 -16.15
C SER A 117 0.36 0.64 -14.97
N PRO A 118 -0.75 1.39 -15.14
CA PRO A 118 -1.67 1.71 -14.04
C PRO A 118 -2.10 0.46 -13.25
N GLY A 119 -1.88 0.48 -11.92
CA GLY A 119 -2.19 -0.64 -11.01
C GLY A 119 -1.19 -1.79 -11.04
N ALA A 120 -0.19 -1.77 -11.90
CA ALA A 120 0.79 -2.84 -11.97
C ALA A 120 1.78 -2.77 -10.81
N TRP A 121 2.15 -3.95 -10.33
CA TRP A 121 3.19 -4.05 -9.32
C TRP A 121 4.53 -3.52 -9.83
N SER A 122 5.23 -2.78 -8.99
CA SER A 122 6.56 -2.26 -9.31
C SER A 122 7.55 -3.40 -9.63
N ASN A 123 8.35 -3.19 -10.66
CA ASN A 123 9.45 -4.08 -11.02
C ASN A 123 10.82 -3.40 -10.93
N LYS A 124 10.86 -2.13 -10.49
CA LYS A 124 12.10 -1.35 -10.44
C LYS A 124 12.07 -0.29 -9.34
N VAL A 125 13.11 -0.26 -8.53
CA VAL A 125 13.44 0.90 -7.68
C VAL A 125 14.06 1.97 -8.59
N VAL A 126 13.43 3.13 -8.62
CA VAL A 126 13.89 4.28 -9.43
C VAL A 126 14.94 5.09 -8.68
N ALA A 127 14.69 5.34 -7.40
CA ALA A 127 15.59 6.07 -6.51
C ALA A 127 15.36 5.67 -5.06
N ILE A 128 16.38 5.87 -4.26
CA ILE A 128 16.30 5.73 -2.81
C ILE A 128 17.09 6.85 -2.14
N ILE A 129 16.50 7.44 -1.11
CA ILE A 129 17.15 8.39 -0.21
C ILE A 129 17.06 7.77 1.20
N ARG A 130 18.16 7.70 1.92
CA ARG A 130 18.23 7.17 3.27
C ARG A 130 18.45 8.29 4.27
N ASP A 131 18.23 7.99 5.52
CA ASP A 131 18.52 8.91 6.64
C ASP A 131 19.95 9.47 6.62
N THR A 132 20.93 8.71 6.10
CA THR A 132 22.31 9.18 5.88
C THR A 132 22.45 10.24 4.78
N ASP A 133 21.46 10.38 3.92
CA ASP A 133 21.41 11.31 2.79
C ASP A 133 20.52 12.54 3.10
N ILE A 134 19.91 12.55 4.28
CA ILE A 134 18.95 13.60 4.72
C ILE A 134 19.63 14.47 5.79
N GLU A 135 19.50 15.77 5.63
CA GLU A 135 19.90 16.71 6.67
C GLU A 135 18.76 16.88 7.67
N PHE A 136 19.07 16.63 8.95
CA PHE A 136 18.13 16.83 10.06
C PHE A 136 18.54 18.03 10.89
N ASP A 137 17.57 18.81 11.33
CA ASP A 137 17.81 19.83 12.36
C ASP A 137 17.97 19.20 13.76
N ALA A 138 18.23 20.03 14.78
CA ALA A 138 18.44 19.59 16.15
C ALA A 138 17.20 18.87 16.76
N ASP A 139 16.03 19.14 16.23
CA ASP A 139 14.76 18.56 16.67
C ASP A 139 14.35 17.34 15.82
N GLY A 140 15.18 16.94 14.84
CA GLY A 140 14.96 15.80 13.96
C GLY A 140 14.03 16.08 12.78
N ASN A 141 13.76 17.35 12.47
CA ASN A 141 12.99 17.71 11.28
C ASN A 141 13.87 17.69 10.02
N PHE A 142 13.24 17.40 8.89
CA PHE A 142 13.84 17.41 7.54
C PHE A 142 12.89 17.98 6.49
#